data_50ef147d971089ceaed1dc8c20bdfe8b
#
_entry.id   50ef147d971089ceaed1dc8c20bdfe8b
#
_cell.length_a   1.000
_cell.length_b   1.000
_cell.length_c   1.000
_cell.angle_alpha   90.00
_cell.angle_beta   90.00
_cell.angle_gamma   90.00
#
_symmetry.space_group_name_H-M   'P 1'
#
loop_
_entity.id
_entity.type
_entity.pdbx_description
1 polymer ?
#
loop_
_entity_poly.entity_id
_entity_poly.type
_entity_poly.pdbx_seq_one_letter_code
_entity_poly.pdbx_strand_id
1 'polypeptide(L)'
;MSSPPARPPLWLVRPRDDGGSDYVSFLPAGGSSSDTSLVEIREGSHLPPQMPLLKRRQRLRAEEAEACRRRLQQEGGFHSSEPLF
;
A
#
# COMPACT_ATOMS: atom_id res chain seq x y z
N MET A 1 11.44 -12.05 25.82
CA MET A 1 10.32 -12.24 24.97
C MET A 1 10.19 -11.10 23.96
N SER A 2 10.28 -11.42 22.74
CA SER A 2 10.21 -10.37 21.74
C SER A 2 8.78 -10.11 21.34
N SER A 3 8.46 -8.86 21.12
CA SER A 3 7.19 -8.52 20.53
C SER A 3 7.21 -8.93 19.07
N PRO A 4 6.05 -9.20 18.49
CA PRO A 4 6.03 -9.50 17.07
C PRO A 4 6.58 -8.32 16.28
N PRO A 5 7.32 -8.60 15.24
CA PRO A 5 7.82 -7.51 14.41
C PRO A 5 6.66 -6.76 13.78
N ALA A 6 6.84 -5.49 13.61
CA ALA A 6 5.87 -4.71 12.87
C ALA A 6 5.73 -5.32 11.49
N ARG A 7 4.51 -5.37 11.00
CA ARG A 7 4.30 -5.87 9.65
C ARG A 7 5.04 -4.99 8.67
N PRO A 8 5.78 -5.57 7.75
CA PRO A 8 6.42 -4.77 6.73
C PRO A 8 5.37 -4.11 5.85
N PRO A 9 5.68 -2.97 5.27
CA PRO A 9 4.76 -2.36 4.32
C PRO A 9 4.47 -3.32 3.18
N LEU A 10 3.22 -3.35 2.76
CA LEU A 10 2.82 -4.12 1.60
C LEU A 10 2.71 -3.17 0.42
N TRP A 11 3.31 -3.54 -0.69
CA TRP A 11 3.25 -2.77 -1.91
C TRP A 11 2.55 -3.57 -2.99
N LEU A 12 1.60 -2.93 -3.64
CA LEU A 12 0.94 -3.48 -4.82
C LEU A 12 1.26 -2.57 -6.00
N VAL A 13 1.54 -3.17 -7.13
CA VAL A 13 1.99 -2.44 -8.30
C VAL A 13 1.26 -2.96 -9.52
N ARG A 14 0.91 -2.05 -10.40
CA ARG A 14 0.33 -2.39 -11.70
C ARG A 14 1.07 -1.64 -12.78
N PRO A 15 1.75 -2.34 -13.70
CA PRO A 15 2.46 -1.69 -14.79
C PRO A 15 1.52 -0.91 -15.70
N ARG A 16 2.02 0.16 -16.25
CA ARG A 16 1.28 0.99 -17.19
C ARG A 16 1.93 0.93 -18.57
N ASP A 17 1.16 1.30 -19.58
CA ASP A 17 1.65 1.27 -20.95
C ASP A 17 2.75 2.29 -21.22
N ASP A 18 2.80 3.33 -20.42
CA ASP A 18 3.79 4.40 -20.61
C ASP A 18 5.15 4.08 -19.98
N GLY A 19 5.33 2.88 -19.48
CA GLY A 19 6.57 2.50 -18.82
C GLY A 19 6.59 2.79 -17.33
N GLY A 20 5.56 3.44 -16.83
CA GLY A 20 5.44 3.69 -15.41
C GLY A 20 4.61 2.62 -14.71
N SER A 21 4.25 2.90 -13.48
CA SER A 21 3.45 1.98 -12.67
C SER A 21 2.50 2.76 -11.79
N ASP A 22 1.33 2.19 -11.58
CA ASP A 22 0.48 2.61 -10.48
C ASP A 22 0.89 1.84 -9.25
N TYR A 23 0.86 2.48 -8.09
CA TYR A 23 1.22 1.80 -6.86
C TYR A 23 0.20 2.05 -5.77
N VAL A 24 0.08 1.10 -4.87
CA VAL A 24 -0.69 1.25 -3.65
C VAL A 24 0.16 0.65 -2.53
N SER A 25 0.46 1.44 -1.53
CA SER A 25 1.21 0.93 -0.39
C SER A 25 0.33 0.92 0.84
N PHE A 26 0.49 -0.12 1.65
CA PHE A 26 -0.25 -0.33 2.87
C PHE A 26 0.73 -0.27 4.02
N LEU A 27 0.59 0.74 4.87
CA LEU A 27 1.50 0.96 5.98
C LEU A 27 0.76 0.88 7.29
N PRO A 28 1.33 0.24 8.31
CA PRO A 28 0.72 0.32 9.64
C PRO A 28 0.68 1.78 10.05
N ALA A 29 -0.51 2.24 10.40
CA ALA A 29 -0.69 3.63 10.79
C ALA A 29 -1.03 3.77 12.26
N GLY A 30 -1.09 2.67 12.96
CA GLY A 30 -1.42 2.72 14.35
C GLY A 30 -0.28 3.30 15.14
N GLY A 31 -0.53 4.36 15.81
CA GLY A 31 0.46 4.87 16.71
C GLY A 31 0.61 3.96 17.91
N SER A 32 0.85 4.55 19.03
CA SER A 32 1.01 3.79 20.26
C SER A 32 -0.32 3.21 20.75
N SER A 33 -1.41 3.59 20.19
CA SER A 33 -2.68 3.08 20.62
C SER A 33 -2.85 1.64 20.21
N SER A 34 -3.08 0.79 21.14
CA SER A 34 -3.14 -0.64 20.89
C SER A 34 -4.49 -1.10 20.37
N ASP A 35 -5.49 -0.27 20.45
CA ASP A 35 -6.84 -0.75 20.22
C ASP A 35 -7.31 -0.68 18.80
N THR A 36 -6.66 0.11 17.99
CA THR A 36 -7.10 0.27 16.63
C THR A 36 -5.98 -0.10 15.69
N SER A 37 -6.28 -1.07 14.87
CA SER A 37 -5.38 -1.45 13.79
C SER A 37 -5.76 -0.65 12.58
N LEU A 38 -5.12 0.49 12.42
CA LEU A 38 -5.32 1.31 11.26
C LEU A 38 -4.21 1.09 10.26
N VAL A 39 -4.56 1.15 9.00
CA VAL A 39 -3.63 1.00 7.91
C VAL A 39 -3.73 2.24 7.05
N GLU A 40 -2.60 2.88 6.82
CA GLU A 40 -2.55 4.00 5.91
C GLU A 40 -2.32 3.49 4.50
N ILE A 41 -3.19 3.87 3.60
CA ILE A 41 -3.13 3.45 2.21
C ILE A 41 -2.73 4.66 1.38
N ARG A 42 -1.64 4.54 0.65
CA ARG A 42 -1.16 5.58 -0.23
C ARG A 42 -1.23 5.08 -1.65
N GLU A 43 -1.88 5.85 -2.51
CA GLU A 43 -2.04 5.50 -3.91
C GLU A 43 -1.38 6.57 -4.77
N GLY A 44 -0.74 6.14 -5.82
CA GLY A 44 -0.12 7.09 -6.71
C GLY A 44 0.43 6.42 -7.96
N SER A 45 1.31 7.12 -8.63
CA SER A 45 1.96 6.60 -9.82
C SER A 45 3.42 6.98 -9.81
N HIS A 46 4.20 6.20 -10.55
CA HIS A 46 5.63 6.43 -10.65
C HIS A 46 6.07 6.18 -12.07
N LEU A 47 6.69 7.18 -12.68
CA LEU A 47 7.23 7.09 -14.02
C LEU A 47 8.67 7.56 -13.96
N PRO A 48 9.64 6.63 -13.83
CA PRO A 48 11.04 7.03 -13.77
C PRO A 48 11.46 7.75 -15.05
N PRO A 49 12.35 8.70 -14.95
CA PRO A 49 13.11 9.12 -13.77
C PRO A 49 12.40 10.17 -12.91
N GLN A 50 11.14 10.42 -13.17
CA GLN A 50 10.40 11.42 -12.40
C GLN A 50 10.16 10.91 -10.99
N MET A 51 9.95 11.86 -10.08
CA MET A 51 9.64 11.51 -8.70
C MET A 51 8.26 10.86 -8.61
N PRO A 52 8.08 9.97 -7.65
CA PRO A 52 6.75 9.39 -7.44
C PRO A 52 5.72 10.45 -7.12
N LEU A 53 4.52 10.24 -7.64
CA LEU A 53 3.41 11.15 -7.42
C LEU A 53 2.40 10.48 -6.51
N LEU A 54 2.18 11.08 -5.36
CA LEU A 54 1.16 10.61 -4.43
C LEU A 54 -0.16 11.27 -4.80
N LYS A 55 -1.14 10.46 -5.15
CA LYS A 55 -2.44 10.96 -5.57
C LYS A 55 -3.47 10.93 -4.45
N ARG A 56 -3.37 9.97 -3.55
CA ARG A 56 -4.39 9.78 -2.55
C ARG A 56 -3.80 9.11 -1.32
N ARG A 57 -4.30 9.51 -0.17
CA ARG A 57 -3.93 8.92 1.11
C ARG A 57 -5.18 8.75 1.94
N GLN A 58 -5.35 7.58 2.54
CA GLN A 58 -6.47 7.34 3.42
C GLN A 58 -6.08 6.34 4.49
N ARG A 59 -6.85 6.29 5.55
CA ARG A 59 -6.64 5.35 6.64
C ARG A 59 -7.89 4.50 6.77
N LEU A 60 -7.68 3.19 6.85
CA LEU A 60 -8.77 2.23 6.98
C LEU A 60 -8.46 1.30 8.13
N ARG A 61 -9.50 0.67 8.64
CA ARG A 61 -9.32 -0.42 9.59
C ARG A 61 -8.70 -1.61 8.87
N ALA A 62 -8.08 -2.49 9.65
CA ALA A 62 -7.34 -3.60 9.08
C ALA A 62 -8.21 -4.45 8.17
N GLU A 63 -9.45 -4.75 8.56
CA GLU A 63 -10.30 -5.58 7.73
C GLU A 63 -10.75 -4.88 6.46
N GLU A 64 -10.94 -3.58 6.53
CA GLU A 64 -11.27 -2.80 5.33
C GLU A 64 -10.08 -2.72 4.39
N ALA A 65 -8.88 -2.57 4.96
CA ALA A 65 -7.66 -2.56 4.17
C ALA A 65 -7.44 -3.89 3.49
N GLU A 66 -7.73 -4.98 4.19
CA GLU A 66 -7.59 -6.31 3.62
C GLU A 66 -8.57 -6.52 2.47
N ALA A 67 -9.80 -6.07 2.62
CA ALA A 67 -10.78 -6.15 1.54
C ALA A 67 -10.33 -5.33 0.33
N CYS A 68 -9.76 -4.17 0.59
CA CYS A 68 -9.23 -3.32 -0.46
C CYS A 68 -8.09 -4.02 -1.20
N ARG A 69 -7.16 -4.63 -0.46
CA ARG A 69 -6.05 -5.36 -1.05
C ARG A 69 -6.54 -6.48 -1.96
N ARG A 70 -7.50 -7.26 -1.48
CA ARG A 70 -8.03 -8.35 -2.29
C ARG A 70 -8.65 -7.84 -3.58
N ARG A 71 -9.41 -6.77 -3.48
CA ARG A 71 -10.06 -6.22 -4.66
C ARG A 71 -9.03 -5.75 -5.69
N LEU A 72 -7.99 -5.08 -5.22
CA LEU A 72 -6.96 -4.59 -6.12
C LEU A 72 -6.24 -5.75 -6.80
N GLN A 73 -5.96 -6.82 -6.07
CA GLN A 73 -5.26 -7.96 -6.65
C GLN A 73 -6.15 -8.79 -7.57
N GLN A 74 -7.43 -8.91 -7.25
CA GLN A 74 -8.32 -9.77 -8.01
C GLN A 74 -8.96 -9.05 -9.19
N GLU A 75 -9.26 -7.78 -9.03
CA GLU A 75 -10.00 -7.03 -10.05
C GLU A 75 -9.18 -5.92 -10.69
N GLY A 76 -8.22 -5.39 -9.98
CA GLY A 76 -7.47 -4.23 -10.44
C GLY A 76 -6.20 -4.53 -11.19
N GLY A 77 -5.80 -5.78 -11.27
CA GLY A 77 -4.57 -6.15 -11.96
C GLY A 77 -3.30 -5.81 -11.19
N PHE A 78 -3.42 -5.52 -9.92
CA PHE A 78 -2.26 -5.26 -9.09
C PHE A 78 -1.64 -6.55 -8.59
N HIS A 79 -0.34 -6.54 -8.37
CA HIS A 79 0.37 -7.68 -7.80
C HIS A 79 1.34 -7.20 -6.74
N SER A 80 1.72 -8.11 -5.85
CA SER A 80 2.66 -7.80 -4.78
C SER A 80 4.01 -7.44 -5.34
N SER A 81 4.65 -6.49 -4.71
CA SER A 81 5.93 -5.99 -5.15
C SER A 81 6.77 -5.57 -3.97
N GLU A 82 8.06 -5.42 -4.21
CA GLU A 82 8.92 -4.74 -3.26
C GLU A 82 8.65 -3.24 -3.34
N PRO A 83 9.07 -2.49 -2.32
CA PRO A 83 8.92 -1.04 -2.38
C PRO A 83 9.56 -0.47 -3.63
N LEU A 84 8.88 0.46 -4.27
CA LEU A 84 9.41 1.08 -5.48
C LEU A 84 10.40 2.18 -5.15
N PHE A 85 10.35 2.72 -3.96
CA PHE A 85 11.21 3.83 -3.57
C PHE A 85 11.28 4.00 -2.05
#